data_248161894059fa5f5ef5098fff4675b1
#
_entry.id   248161894059fa5f5ef5098fff4675b1
#
_cell.length_a   1.000
_cell.length_b   1.000
_cell.length_c   1.000
_cell.angle_alpha   90.00
_cell.angle_beta   90.00
_cell.angle_gamma   90.00
#
_symmetry.space_group_name_H-M   'P 1'
#
loop_
_entity.id
_entity.type
_entity.pdbx_description
1 polymer ?
#
loop_
_entity_poly.entity_id
_entity_poly.type
_entity_poly.pdbx_seq_one_letter_code
_entity_poly.pdbx_strand_id
1 'polypeptide(L)'
;MLSVLVFLPLLAAAILAVVRMPDRSARIGWLAVCGAELVLLVLLWTGYRTPQAGQLAFAQQVPWLPGVGSSYSVGLDGLSLPLVALTVVVFAACAVFAWREQRRPRAQAALFCFLQSMCLGVFAAQDVVVFFVFFDLSIAGMYFAILGWGHGQPARSALKFFLYTFLGSLVLLLGFIGLYVAADPHTFDMAELTRQAPLRDSGWVGGVVLAAVLIGLAIKTPTVPFHTWLPPAHTDAPAIGSAVLAGVLLKMGTYGFVRIAMPMLPQAWRAWAWVIIAVGIVSVLYGALVALAQTNLKRMIAYTSVNHMGYVVLAVGAAGVLTGGTEGRQVAVTGAVTQMVSHGLITAALFLLAGVLHERRGSYRIDAYGGLAEPAPRFAGLLAVAAFASLGIPAFSGFIAEFQIFTGSIGAAPVTALALPGILVVAALFLRALQQLLTGPTRGKSIDFLDLRTSETLAVAPLLLGSLVIGLLPRFLLDVIEPASRVVVDLVSR
;
A
#
# COMPACT_ATOMS: atom_id res chain seq x y z
N MET A 1 -3.58 -5.17 23.61
CA MET A 1 -4.43 -4.41 22.68
C MET A 1 -3.98 -4.59 21.23
N LEU A 2 -2.71 -4.35 20.89
CA LEU A 2 -2.20 -4.48 19.52
C LEU A 2 -2.36 -5.90 18.95
N SER A 3 -1.97 -6.95 19.70
CA SER A 3 -2.18 -8.34 19.25
C SER A 3 -3.67 -8.68 19.07
N VAL A 4 -4.56 -8.07 19.85
CA VAL A 4 -6.00 -8.24 19.63
C VAL A 4 -6.41 -7.68 18.26
N LEU A 5 -5.93 -6.47 17.90
CA LEU A 5 -6.17 -5.90 16.58
C LEU A 5 -5.64 -6.81 15.46
N VAL A 6 -4.43 -7.37 15.61
CA VAL A 6 -3.83 -8.23 14.58
C VAL A 6 -4.58 -9.57 14.44
N PHE A 7 -4.99 -10.21 15.53
CA PHE A 7 -5.53 -11.58 15.52
C PHE A 7 -7.05 -11.67 15.57
N LEU A 8 -7.77 -10.59 15.89
CA LEU A 8 -9.24 -10.58 15.87
C LEU A 8 -9.81 -10.97 14.50
N PRO A 9 -9.31 -10.42 13.36
CA PRO A 9 -9.77 -10.85 12.05
C PRO A 9 -9.39 -12.29 11.74
N LEU A 10 -8.24 -12.78 12.19
CA LEU A 10 -7.84 -14.19 11.99
C LEU A 10 -8.76 -15.15 12.72
N LEU A 11 -9.13 -14.83 13.97
CA LEU A 11 -10.11 -15.59 14.72
C LEU A 11 -11.47 -15.62 14.00
N ALA A 12 -11.92 -14.47 13.52
CA ALA A 12 -13.14 -14.37 12.73
C ALA A 12 -13.05 -15.18 11.43
N ALA A 13 -11.92 -15.15 10.74
CA ALA A 13 -11.67 -15.95 9.55
C ALA A 13 -11.80 -17.44 9.83
N ALA A 14 -11.23 -17.92 10.94
CA ALA A 14 -11.33 -19.31 11.38
C ALA A 14 -12.79 -19.70 11.70
N ILE A 15 -13.51 -18.86 12.44
CA ILE A 15 -14.93 -19.09 12.75
C ILE A 15 -15.76 -19.15 11.46
N LEU A 16 -15.60 -18.18 10.57
CA LEU A 16 -16.31 -18.13 9.30
C LEU A 16 -15.97 -19.29 8.36
N ALA A 17 -14.76 -19.83 8.43
CA ALA A 17 -14.35 -20.98 7.63
C ALA A 17 -14.99 -22.30 8.15
N VAL A 18 -15.02 -22.50 9.47
CA VAL A 18 -15.43 -23.75 10.10
C VAL A 18 -16.92 -23.82 10.37
N VAL A 19 -17.49 -22.74 10.94
CA VAL A 19 -18.90 -22.72 11.37
C VAL A 19 -19.81 -22.53 10.17
N ARG A 20 -20.73 -23.46 9.96
CA ARG A 20 -21.79 -23.33 8.94
C ARG A 20 -22.82 -22.31 9.42
N MET A 21 -22.96 -21.22 8.72
CA MET A 21 -23.91 -20.16 9.01
C MET A 21 -24.53 -19.58 7.73
N PRO A 22 -25.70 -18.95 7.83
CA PRO A 22 -26.33 -18.24 6.70
C PRO A 22 -25.41 -17.14 6.17
N ASP A 23 -25.45 -16.90 4.86
CA ASP A 23 -24.65 -15.88 4.19
C ASP A 23 -24.84 -14.47 4.77
N ARG A 24 -26.06 -14.14 5.18
CA ARG A 24 -26.36 -12.86 5.85
C ARG A 24 -25.60 -12.72 7.17
N SER A 25 -25.56 -13.79 7.97
CA SER A 25 -24.85 -13.81 9.26
C SER A 25 -23.34 -13.68 9.05
N ALA A 26 -22.79 -14.32 8.01
CA ALA A 26 -21.37 -14.18 7.67
C ALA A 26 -21.00 -12.73 7.28
N ARG A 27 -21.84 -12.06 6.48
CA ARG A 27 -21.64 -10.64 6.14
C ARG A 27 -21.73 -9.73 7.35
N ILE A 28 -22.73 -9.94 8.23
CA ILE A 28 -22.87 -9.20 9.49
C ILE A 28 -21.64 -9.43 10.36
N GLY A 29 -21.17 -10.67 10.49
CA GLY A 29 -19.97 -11.02 11.25
C GLY A 29 -18.74 -10.29 10.74
N TRP A 30 -18.53 -10.25 9.42
CA TRP A 30 -17.41 -9.51 8.82
C TRP A 30 -17.49 -8.00 9.12
N LEU A 31 -18.67 -7.37 8.94
CA LEU A 31 -18.87 -5.96 9.29
C LEU A 31 -18.68 -5.70 10.78
N ALA A 32 -19.12 -6.61 11.65
CA ALA A 32 -18.93 -6.48 13.10
C ALA A 32 -17.44 -6.50 13.49
N VAL A 33 -16.65 -7.39 12.87
CA VAL A 33 -15.18 -7.42 13.04
C VAL A 33 -14.56 -6.11 12.59
N CYS A 34 -14.90 -5.62 11.38
CA CYS A 34 -14.41 -4.33 10.90
C CYS A 34 -14.82 -3.16 11.84
N GLY A 35 -16.04 -3.18 12.38
CA GLY A 35 -16.50 -2.21 13.36
C GLY A 35 -15.70 -2.25 14.67
N ALA A 36 -15.44 -3.46 15.18
CA ALA A 36 -14.61 -3.65 16.37
C ALA A 36 -13.16 -3.14 16.14
N GLU A 37 -12.60 -3.41 14.96
CA GLU A 37 -11.28 -2.91 14.62
C GLU A 37 -11.21 -1.39 14.45
N LEU A 38 -12.25 -0.75 13.92
CA LEU A 38 -12.33 0.71 13.90
C LEU A 38 -12.34 1.29 15.33
N VAL A 39 -13.04 0.66 16.25
CA VAL A 39 -13.02 1.06 17.68
C VAL A 39 -11.61 0.86 18.27
N LEU A 40 -10.99 -0.29 18.06
CA LEU A 40 -9.62 -0.56 18.50
C LEU A 40 -8.62 0.43 17.90
N LEU A 41 -8.78 0.77 16.63
CA LEU A 41 -7.95 1.78 15.96
C LEU A 41 -8.10 3.16 16.64
N VAL A 42 -9.33 3.60 16.94
CA VAL A 42 -9.55 4.87 17.61
C VAL A 42 -8.86 4.86 18.99
N LEU A 43 -8.98 3.77 19.75
CA LEU A 43 -8.31 3.63 21.05
C LEU A 43 -6.78 3.64 20.92
N LEU A 44 -6.22 2.99 19.89
CA LEU A 44 -4.78 3.01 19.60
C LEU A 44 -4.32 4.40 19.20
N TRP A 45 -5.05 5.07 18.31
CA TRP A 45 -4.71 6.41 17.82
C TRP A 45 -4.75 7.45 18.93
N THR A 46 -5.82 7.47 19.73
CA THR A 46 -5.96 8.42 20.85
C THR A 46 -5.02 8.13 22.02
N GLY A 47 -4.67 6.85 22.22
CA GLY A 47 -3.68 6.41 23.21
C GLY A 47 -2.23 6.54 22.75
N TYR A 48 -1.99 6.79 21.47
CA TYR A 48 -0.64 6.91 20.93
C TYR A 48 0.05 8.16 21.51
N ARG A 49 1.25 7.94 22.03
CA ARG A 49 2.17 9.01 22.41
C ARG A 49 3.44 8.75 21.60
N THR A 50 3.98 9.79 20.98
CA THR A 50 5.19 9.70 20.20
C THR A 50 6.30 9.08 21.05
N PRO A 51 6.78 7.87 20.71
CA PRO A 51 7.82 7.23 21.51
C PRO A 51 9.14 7.99 21.41
N GLN A 52 10.00 7.81 22.40
CA GLN A 52 11.39 8.25 22.27
C GLN A 52 12.08 7.49 21.14
N ALA A 53 13.13 8.08 20.58
CA ALA A 53 13.88 7.46 19.48
C ALA A 53 14.29 6.02 19.82
N GLY A 54 13.92 5.08 18.97
CA GLY A 54 14.19 3.65 19.15
C GLY A 54 13.18 2.90 20.05
N GLN A 55 12.19 3.57 20.62
CA GLN A 55 11.10 2.93 21.37
C GLN A 55 9.85 2.76 20.52
N LEU A 56 8.95 1.88 20.96
CA LEU A 56 7.70 1.55 20.30
C LEU A 56 6.53 1.73 21.25
N ALA A 57 5.44 2.28 20.74
CA ALA A 57 4.17 2.29 21.46
C ALA A 57 3.50 0.89 21.37
N PHE A 58 2.80 0.50 22.43
CA PHE A 58 2.05 -0.75 22.53
C PHE A 58 2.90 -2.02 22.27
N ALA A 59 4.19 -1.95 22.55
CA ALA A 59 5.13 -3.06 22.33
C ALA A 59 4.71 -4.32 23.11
N GLN A 60 4.78 -5.46 22.44
CA GLN A 60 4.54 -6.79 23.02
C GLN A 60 5.57 -7.75 22.44
N GLN A 61 6.22 -8.53 23.28
CA GLN A 61 7.21 -9.52 22.88
C GLN A 61 6.98 -10.83 23.61
N VAL A 62 6.92 -11.93 22.84
CA VAL A 62 6.80 -13.30 23.38
C VAL A 62 7.80 -14.18 22.65
N PRO A 63 8.66 -14.93 23.34
CA PRO A 63 9.59 -15.86 22.69
C PRO A 63 8.83 -16.85 21.81
N TRP A 64 9.29 -16.99 20.56
CA TRP A 64 8.66 -17.92 19.59
C TRP A 64 9.63 -19.00 19.10
N LEU A 65 10.78 -18.61 18.55
CA LEU A 65 11.84 -19.51 18.09
C LEU A 65 13.16 -19.16 18.76
N PRO A 66 13.34 -19.50 20.06
CA PRO A 66 14.50 -19.07 20.83
C PRO A 66 15.83 -19.59 20.26
N GLY A 67 15.83 -20.77 19.61
CA GLY A 67 17.04 -21.35 19.01
C GLY A 67 17.64 -20.54 17.85
N VAL A 68 16.87 -19.62 17.28
CA VAL A 68 17.31 -18.71 16.21
C VAL A 68 17.15 -17.23 16.60
N GLY A 69 16.89 -16.94 17.87
CA GLY A 69 16.76 -15.56 18.34
C GLY A 69 15.56 -14.79 17.77
N SER A 70 14.47 -15.50 17.40
CA SER A 70 13.24 -14.87 16.92
C SER A 70 12.12 -14.92 17.95
N SER A 71 11.37 -13.84 18.06
CA SER A 71 10.24 -13.65 18.96
C SER A 71 9.04 -13.11 18.22
N TYR A 72 7.82 -13.50 18.65
CA TYR A 72 6.66 -12.73 18.31
C TYR A 72 6.80 -11.35 18.95
N SER A 73 7.29 -10.41 18.19
CA SER A 73 7.51 -9.02 18.61
C SER A 73 6.70 -8.09 17.73
N VAL A 74 5.83 -7.29 18.33
CA VAL A 74 4.97 -6.32 17.67
C VAL A 74 4.99 -5.00 18.42
N GLY A 75 4.88 -3.90 17.68
CA GLY A 75 4.87 -2.54 18.24
C GLY A 75 4.50 -1.53 17.17
N LEU A 76 4.14 -0.33 17.57
CA LEU A 76 3.77 0.76 16.68
C LEU A 76 4.65 1.99 16.91
N ASP A 77 4.92 2.68 15.80
CA ASP A 77 5.54 4.00 15.77
C ASP A 77 4.89 4.88 14.69
N GLY A 78 5.47 6.04 14.41
CA GLY A 78 4.95 6.95 13.42
C GLY A 78 5.00 6.46 11.96
N LEU A 79 5.76 5.40 11.66
CA LEU A 79 5.74 4.78 10.33
C LEU A 79 4.62 3.77 10.19
N SER A 80 4.38 2.97 11.23
CA SER A 80 3.46 1.84 11.19
C SER A 80 2.02 2.18 11.55
N LEU A 81 1.79 3.06 12.51
CA LEU A 81 0.44 3.44 12.95
C LEU A 81 -0.45 3.97 11.82
N PRO A 82 0.03 4.88 10.93
CA PRO A 82 -0.76 5.33 9.78
C PRO A 82 -1.12 4.21 8.79
N LEU A 83 -0.24 3.21 8.62
CA LEU A 83 -0.48 2.07 7.71
C LEU A 83 -1.43 1.04 8.31
N VAL A 84 -1.38 0.85 9.63
CA VAL A 84 -2.39 0.08 10.38
C VAL A 84 -3.76 0.75 10.26
N ALA A 85 -3.84 2.08 10.43
CA ALA A 85 -5.08 2.82 10.25
C ALA A 85 -5.63 2.70 8.83
N LEU A 86 -4.77 2.87 7.82
CA LEU A 86 -5.11 2.67 6.41
C LEU A 86 -5.68 1.27 6.18
N THR A 87 -5.05 0.24 6.73
CA THR A 87 -5.48 -1.16 6.58
C THR A 87 -6.90 -1.35 7.12
N VAL A 88 -7.16 -0.94 8.36
CA VAL A 88 -8.48 -1.07 8.98
C VAL A 88 -9.56 -0.35 8.15
N VAL A 89 -9.29 0.88 7.72
CA VAL A 89 -10.25 1.70 6.96
C VAL A 89 -10.53 1.11 5.58
N VAL A 90 -9.51 0.65 4.84
CA VAL A 90 -9.67 0.04 3.51
C VAL A 90 -10.44 -1.28 3.59
N PHE A 91 -10.14 -2.14 4.56
CA PHE A 91 -10.88 -3.40 4.73
C PHE A 91 -12.32 -3.18 5.17
N ALA A 92 -12.59 -2.20 6.03
CA ALA A 92 -13.96 -1.80 6.39
C ALA A 92 -14.75 -1.31 5.16
N ALA A 93 -14.14 -0.47 4.32
CA ALA A 93 -14.75 -0.03 3.06
C ALA A 93 -15.05 -1.22 2.12
N CYS A 94 -14.13 -2.18 2.00
CA CYS A 94 -14.32 -3.39 1.21
C CYS A 94 -15.46 -4.28 1.77
N ALA A 95 -15.59 -4.41 3.07
CA ALA A 95 -16.67 -5.17 3.71
C ALA A 95 -18.06 -4.55 3.42
N VAL A 96 -18.15 -3.20 3.49
CA VAL A 96 -19.38 -2.47 3.15
C VAL A 96 -19.69 -2.59 1.66
N PHE A 97 -18.70 -2.50 0.78
CA PHE A 97 -18.88 -2.65 -0.67
C PHE A 97 -19.37 -4.05 -1.02
N ALA A 98 -18.79 -5.09 -0.42
CA ALA A 98 -19.12 -6.50 -0.68
C ALA A 98 -20.46 -6.95 -0.05
N TRP A 99 -21.21 -6.07 0.61
CA TRP A 99 -22.48 -6.42 1.27
C TRP A 99 -23.46 -7.19 0.37
N ARG A 100 -23.44 -6.93 -0.94
CA ARG A 100 -24.35 -7.55 -1.93
C ARG A 100 -23.70 -8.67 -2.74
N GLU A 101 -22.46 -9.04 -2.47
CA GLU A 101 -21.81 -10.15 -3.19
C GLU A 101 -22.57 -11.45 -2.94
N GLN A 102 -22.89 -12.15 -4.03
CA GLN A 102 -23.67 -13.39 -3.98
C GLN A 102 -22.78 -14.65 -4.12
N ARG A 103 -21.59 -14.47 -4.68
CA ARG A 103 -20.67 -15.58 -4.94
C ARG A 103 -19.90 -15.96 -3.69
N ARG A 104 -20.35 -17.02 -2.98
CA ARG A 104 -19.69 -17.57 -1.78
C ARG A 104 -19.35 -16.51 -0.73
N PRO A 105 -20.31 -15.71 -0.24
CA PRO A 105 -20.04 -14.55 0.61
C PRO A 105 -19.36 -14.94 1.94
N ARG A 106 -19.66 -16.11 2.50
CA ARG A 106 -19.00 -16.62 3.72
C ARG A 106 -17.51 -16.87 3.49
N ALA A 107 -17.14 -17.54 2.39
CA ALA A 107 -15.75 -17.82 2.06
C ALA A 107 -14.98 -16.52 1.73
N GLN A 108 -15.66 -15.55 1.10
CA GLN A 108 -15.08 -14.23 0.84
C GLN A 108 -14.79 -13.49 2.16
N ALA A 109 -15.76 -13.42 3.06
CA ALA A 109 -15.59 -12.79 4.37
C ALA A 109 -14.43 -13.42 5.15
N ALA A 110 -14.38 -14.77 5.20
CA ALA A 110 -13.29 -15.50 5.85
C ALA A 110 -11.91 -15.15 5.25
N LEU A 111 -11.81 -15.15 3.92
CA LEU A 111 -10.55 -14.85 3.22
C LEU A 111 -10.11 -13.39 3.42
N PHE A 112 -11.04 -12.44 3.40
CA PHE A 112 -10.69 -11.03 3.60
C PHE A 112 -10.36 -10.73 5.06
N CYS A 113 -11.00 -11.37 6.04
CA CYS A 113 -10.57 -11.31 7.44
C CYS A 113 -9.15 -11.90 7.61
N PHE A 114 -8.85 -13.04 6.98
CA PHE A 114 -7.49 -13.60 6.97
C PHE A 114 -6.48 -12.60 6.38
N LEU A 115 -6.74 -12.04 5.20
CA LEU A 115 -5.89 -11.05 4.57
C LEU A 115 -5.66 -9.82 5.45
N GLN A 116 -6.70 -9.34 6.13
CA GLN A 116 -6.63 -8.20 7.02
C GLN A 116 -5.65 -8.44 8.17
N SER A 117 -5.74 -9.61 8.80
CA SER A 117 -4.80 -10.01 9.85
C SER A 117 -3.35 -10.07 9.33
N MET A 118 -3.14 -10.64 8.13
CA MET A 118 -1.79 -10.69 7.54
C MET A 118 -1.25 -9.28 7.28
N CYS A 119 -2.07 -8.37 6.76
CA CYS A 119 -1.66 -7.00 6.50
C CYS A 119 -1.32 -6.23 7.79
N LEU A 120 -2.15 -6.35 8.83
CA LEU A 120 -1.91 -5.73 10.13
C LEU A 120 -0.64 -6.29 10.77
N GLY A 121 -0.41 -7.60 10.66
CA GLY A 121 0.79 -8.26 11.17
C GLY A 121 2.08 -7.73 10.54
N VAL A 122 2.10 -7.49 9.22
CA VAL A 122 3.28 -6.92 8.54
C VAL A 122 3.64 -5.54 9.11
N PHE A 123 2.66 -4.66 9.28
CA PHE A 123 2.93 -3.29 9.76
C PHE A 123 3.21 -3.20 11.26
N ALA A 124 2.76 -4.19 12.03
CA ALA A 124 3.02 -4.26 13.47
C ALA A 124 4.32 -5.00 13.83
N ALA A 125 4.85 -5.85 12.93
CA ALA A 125 6.00 -6.71 13.18
C ALA A 125 7.27 -5.91 13.51
N GLN A 126 7.99 -6.39 14.54
CA GLN A 126 9.28 -5.88 14.98
C GLN A 126 10.36 -6.98 14.99
N ASP A 127 10.05 -8.12 14.39
CA ASP A 127 10.95 -9.23 14.12
C ASP A 127 10.87 -9.55 12.62
N VAL A 128 12.02 -9.77 11.98
CA VAL A 128 12.12 -9.92 10.52
C VAL A 128 11.45 -11.21 10.04
N VAL A 129 11.48 -12.29 10.86
CA VAL A 129 10.79 -13.55 10.54
C VAL A 129 9.29 -13.39 10.69
N VAL A 130 8.82 -12.70 11.74
CA VAL A 130 7.40 -12.40 11.92
C VAL A 130 6.89 -11.55 10.77
N PHE A 131 7.65 -10.51 10.39
CA PHE A 131 7.35 -9.70 9.19
C PHE A 131 7.22 -10.59 7.94
N PHE A 132 8.21 -11.48 7.71
CA PHE A 132 8.24 -12.36 6.54
C PHE A 132 7.04 -13.30 6.49
N VAL A 133 6.67 -13.93 7.62
CA VAL A 133 5.53 -14.85 7.68
C VAL A 133 4.22 -14.15 7.31
N PHE A 134 3.95 -12.99 7.90
CA PHE A 134 2.75 -12.21 7.55
C PHE A 134 2.78 -11.71 6.11
N PHE A 135 3.94 -11.25 5.63
CA PHE A 135 4.16 -10.79 4.27
C PHE A 135 3.85 -11.90 3.26
N ASP A 136 4.36 -13.10 3.48
CA ASP A 136 4.22 -14.24 2.56
C ASP A 136 2.81 -14.82 2.57
N LEU A 137 2.20 -14.96 3.75
CA LEU A 137 0.81 -15.38 3.89
C LEU A 137 -0.17 -14.41 3.23
N SER A 138 0.15 -13.11 3.15
CA SER A 138 -0.65 -12.13 2.39
C SER A 138 -0.68 -12.44 0.89
N ILE A 139 0.40 -13.03 0.34
CA ILE A 139 0.48 -13.45 -1.07
C ILE A 139 -0.50 -14.58 -1.32
N ALA A 140 -0.49 -15.61 -0.46
CA ALA A 140 -1.41 -16.73 -0.56
C ALA A 140 -2.87 -16.29 -0.47
N GLY A 141 -3.20 -15.42 0.49
CA GLY A 141 -4.55 -14.87 0.63
C GLY A 141 -5.02 -14.12 -0.61
N MET A 142 -4.18 -13.27 -1.19
CA MET A 142 -4.52 -12.52 -2.40
C MET A 142 -4.60 -13.42 -3.64
N TYR A 143 -3.77 -14.47 -3.74
CA TYR A 143 -3.90 -15.49 -4.79
C TYR A 143 -5.30 -16.09 -4.81
N PHE A 144 -5.81 -16.52 -3.64
CA PHE A 144 -7.16 -17.08 -3.53
C PHE A 144 -8.27 -16.03 -3.77
N ALA A 145 -8.04 -14.77 -3.42
CA ALA A 145 -8.99 -13.68 -3.70
C ALA A 145 -9.15 -13.47 -5.22
N ILE A 146 -8.05 -13.45 -5.98
CA ILE A 146 -8.07 -13.31 -7.44
C ILE A 146 -8.70 -14.57 -8.07
N LEU A 147 -8.25 -15.76 -7.68
CA LEU A 147 -8.73 -17.02 -8.24
C LEU A 147 -10.22 -17.25 -7.95
N GLY A 148 -10.66 -16.96 -6.72
CA GLY A 148 -12.01 -17.27 -6.22
C GLY A 148 -13.10 -16.33 -6.71
N TRP A 149 -12.81 -15.04 -6.87
CA TRP A 149 -13.80 -13.99 -7.20
C TRP A 149 -13.41 -13.15 -8.41
N GLY A 150 -12.31 -13.46 -9.06
CA GLY A 150 -11.86 -12.76 -10.26
C GLY A 150 -12.73 -13.04 -11.49
N HIS A 151 -12.44 -12.30 -12.55
CA HIS A 151 -13.08 -12.39 -13.85
C HIS A 151 -12.03 -12.38 -14.97
N GLY A 152 -12.42 -12.52 -16.22
CA GLY A 152 -11.46 -12.62 -17.34
C GLY A 152 -10.66 -13.92 -17.31
N GLN A 153 -9.37 -13.86 -16.99
CA GLN A 153 -8.47 -15.01 -16.89
C GLN A 153 -7.90 -15.15 -15.45
N PRO A 154 -8.75 -15.31 -14.42
CA PRO A 154 -8.32 -15.21 -13.02
C PRO A 154 -7.26 -16.24 -12.63
N ALA A 155 -7.32 -17.46 -13.15
CA ALA A 155 -6.33 -18.49 -12.84
C ALA A 155 -4.93 -18.12 -13.34
N ARG A 156 -4.83 -17.59 -14.57
CA ARG A 156 -3.55 -17.17 -15.15
C ARG A 156 -2.97 -15.96 -14.41
N SER A 157 -3.82 -14.96 -14.12
CA SER A 157 -3.39 -13.75 -13.43
C SER A 157 -3.04 -14.01 -11.97
N ALA A 158 -3.80 -14.86 -11.27
CA ALA A 158 -3.48 -15.30 -9.92
C ALA A 158 -2.15 -16.08 -9.87
N LEU A 159 -1.94 -17.02 -10.79
CA LEU A 159 -0.68 -17.78 -10.86
C LEU A 159 0.51 -16.87 -11.16
N LYS A 160 0.40 -15.96 -12.13
CA LYS A 160 1.46 -14.99 -12.42
C LYS A 160 1.76 -14.11 -11.21
N PHE A 161 0.75 -13.60 -10.54
CA PHE A 161 0.88 -12.83 -9.30
C PHE A 161 1.63 -13.65 -8.23
N PHE A 162 1.16 -14.87 -7.96
CA PHE A 162 1.73 -15.73 -6.94
C PHE A 162 3.19 -16.07 -7.21
N LEU A 163 3.50 -16.62 -8.39
CA LEU A 163 4.86 -17.04 -8.72
C LEU A 163 5.83 -15.85 -8.71
N TYR A 164 5.40 -14.70 -9.22
CA TYR A 164 6.24 -13.51 -9.29
C TYR A 164 6.55 -12.95 -7.90
N THR A 165 5.53 -12.80 -7.06
CA THR A 165 5.69 -12.22 -5.71
C THR A 165 6.29 -13.22 -4.72
N PHE A 166 6.01 -14.53 -4.86
CA PHE A 166 6.62 -15.57 -4.05
C PHE A 166 8.12 -15.74 -4.36
N LEU A 167 8.52 -15.72 -5.64
CA LEU A 167 9.94 -15.71 -5.96
C LEU A 167 10.64 -14.48 -5.36
N GLY A 168 9.97 -13.32 -5.41
CA GLY A 168 10.46 -12.11 -4.76
C GLY A 168 10.63 -12.26 -3.24
N SER A 169 9.67 -12.91 -2.57
CA SER A 169 9.77 -13.14 -1.13
C SER A 169 10.89 -14.11 -0.76
N LEU A 170 11.17 -15.13 -1.58
CA LEU A 170 12.32 -16.01 -1.36
C LEU A 170 13.65 -15.26 -1.47
N VAL A 171 13.77 -14.33 -2.41
CA VAL A 171 14.97 -13.48 -2.54
C VAL A 171 15.07 -12.53 -1.33
N LEU A 172 13.94 -11.99 -0.83
CA LEU A 172 13.88 -11.20 0.41
C LEU A 172 14.36 -12.02 1.61
N LEU A 173 13.93 -13.29 1.72
CA LEU A 173 14.35 -14.20 2.78
C LEU A 173 15.86 -14.45 2.77
N LEU A 174 16.46 -14.59 1.58
CA LEU A 174 17.93 -14.68 1.47
C LEU A 174 18.61 -13.44 2.04
N GLY A 175 18.07 -12.25 1.79
CA GLY A 175 18.55 -11.01 2.40
C GLY A 175 18.44 -11.02 3.92
N PHE A 176 17.33 -11.52 4.47
CA PHE A 176 17.12 -11.65 5.91
C PHE A 176 18.06 -12.67 6.56
N ILE A 177 18.32 -13.80 5.90
CA ILE A 177 19.31 -14.77 6.32
C ILE A 177 20.72 -14.14 6.32
N GLY A 178 21.04 -13.32 5.31
CA GLY A 178 22.30 -12.58 5.24
C GLY A 178 22.49 -11.61 6.41
N LEU A 179 21.44 -10.89 6.83
CA LEU A 179 21.44 -10.05 8.03
C LEU A 179 21.66 -10.88 9.30
N TYR A 180 20.94 -11.99 9.43
CA TYR A 180 21.04 -12.90 10.59
C TYR A 180 22.44 -13.47 10.75
N VAL A 181 23.02 -14.02 9.68
CA VAL A 181 24.36 -14.64 9.72
C VAL A 181 25.45 -13.63 10.05
N ALA A 182 25.27 -12.38 9.63
CA ALA A 182 26.23 -11.31 9.91
C ALA A 182 26.09 -10.68 11.31
N ALA A 183 24.95 -10.91 11.98
CA ALA A 183 24.70 -10.36 13.32
C ALA A 183 25.44 -11.15 14.42
N ASP A 184 25.95 -10.46 15.45
CA ASP A 184 26.58 -11.07 16.63
C ASP A 184 26.13 -10.34 17.91
N PRO A 185 25.35 -11.00 18.80
CA PRO A 185 24.77 -12.34 18.62
C PRO A 185 23.73 -12.41 17.48
N HIS A 186 23.58 -13.60 16.88
CA HIS A 186 22.58 -13.83 15.83
C HIS A 186 21.18 -13.53 16.34
N THR A 187 20.42 -12.75 15.58
CA THR A 187 19.07 -12.32 15.94
C THR A 187 18.24 -11.96 14.71
N PHE A 188 16.91 -12.04 14.84
CA PHE A 188 15.94 -11.50 13.90
C PHE A 188 15.19 -10.28 14.45
N ASP A 189 15.51 -9.82 15.66
CA ASP A 189 14.93 -8.60 16.25
C ASP A 189 15.35 -7.37 15.45
N MET A 190 14.37 -6.59 14.98
CA MET A 190 14.62 -5.44 14.11
C MET A 190 15.39 -4.31 14.81
N ALA A 191 15.13 -4.08 16.10
CA ALA A 191 15.80 -3.04 16.85
C ALA A 191 17.28 -3.41 17.08
N GLU A 192 17.55 -4.67 17.38
CA GLU A 192 18.88 -5.18 17.59
C GLU A 192 19.69 -5.20 16.27
N LEU A 193 19.10 -5.67 15.16
CA LEU A 193 19.74 -5.61 13.84
C LEU A 193 20.05 -4.16 13.41
N THR A 194 19.17 -3.23 13.72
CA THR A 194 19.39 -1.79 13.46
C THR A 194 20.54 -1.25 14.33
N ARG A 195 20.62 -1.66 15.60
CA ARG A 195 21.67 -1.24 16.53
C ARG A 195 23.04 -1.79 16.13
N GLN A 196 23.11 -3.06 15.77
CA GLN A 196 24.34 -3.72 15.34
C GLN A 196 24.82 -3.23 13.98
N ALA A 197 23.90 -2.96 13.03
CA ALA A 197 24.21 -2.71 11.63
C ALA A 197 25.26 -3.70 11.08
N PRO A 198 24.97 -5.02 11.11
CA PRO A 198 26.00 -6.08 11.10
C PRO A 198 26.86 -6.11 9.82
N LEU A 199 26.39 -5.47 8.73
CA LEU A 199 27.08 -5.41 7.44
C LEU A 199 27.66 -4.02 7.15
N ARG A 200 27.86 -3.21 8.19
CA ARG A 200 28.31 -1.81 8.05
C ARG A 200 29.63 -1.69 7.30
N ASP A 201 30.61 -2.51 7.65
CA ASP A 201 31.97 -2.43 7.08
C ASP A 201 32.29 -3.58 6.12
N SER A 202 31.26 -4.29 5.64
CA SER A 202 31.40 -5.53 4.84
C SER A 202 31.60 -5.28 3.34
N GLY A 203 31.68 -4.04 2.89
CA GLY A 203 31.91 -3.68 1.49
C GLY A 203 30.86 -4.28 0.53
N TRP A 204 31.30 -5.14 -0.39
CA TRP A 204 30.43 -5.73 -1.42
C TRP A 204 29.38 -6.69 -0.82
N VAL A 205 29.65 -7.37 0.29
CA VAL A 205 28.71 -8.31 0.94
C VAL A 205 27.45 -7.57 1.38
N GLY A 206 27.62 -6.39 2.05
CA GLY A 206 26.49 -5.54 2.39
C GLY A 206 25.66 -5.10 1.18
N GLY A 207 26.34 -4.83 0.06
CA GLY A 207 25.69 -4.52 -1.21
C GLY A 207 24.85 -5.67 -1.78
N VAL A 208 25.33 -6.91 -1.70
CA VAL A 208 24.61 -8.12 -2.16
C VAL A 208 23.40 -8.39 -1.27
N VAL A 209 23.56 -8.31 0.05
CA VAL A 209 22.43 -8.49 0.97
C VAL A 209 21.37 -7.40 0.77
N LEU A 210 21.80 -6.13 0.61
CA LEU A 210 20.88 -5.05 0.26
C LEU A 210 20.17 -5.32 -1.07
N ALA A 211 20.88 -5.77 -2.10
CA ALA A 211 20.28 -6.10 -3.41
C ALA A 211 19.19 -7.17 -3.28
N ALA A 212 19.42 -8.22 -2.49
CA ALA A 212 18.42 -9.26 -2.23
C ALA A 212 17.17 -8.66 -1.52
N VAL A 213 17.36 -7.84 -0.48
CA VAL A 213 16.26 -7.15 0.19
C VAL A 213 15.52 -6.21 -0.77
N LEU A 214 16.25 -5.40 -1.54
CA LEU A 214 15.68 -4.45 -2.49
C LEU A 214 14.86 -5.14 -3.59
N ILE A 215 15.36 -6.23 -4.17
CA ILE A 215 14.65 -6.98 -5.23
C ILE A 215 13.32 -7.51 -4.69
N GLY A 216 13.33 -8.15 -3.53
CA GLY A 216 12.10 -8.67 -2.94
C GLY A 216 11.07 -7.60 -2.64
N LEU A 217 11.50 -6.48 -2.04
CA LEU A 217 10.61 -5.34 -1.75
C LEU A 217 10.18 -4.60 -3.03
N ALA A 218 11.05 -4.46 -4.03
CA ALA A 218 10.77 -3.83 -5.32
C ALA A 218 9.74 -4.62 -6.14
N ILE A 219 9.77 -5.95 -6.06
CA ILE A 219 8.74 -6.81 -6.65
C ILE A 219 7.38 -6.53 -6.00
N LYS A 220 7.30 -6.44 -4.68
CA LYS A 220 6.04 -6.16 -3.96
C LYS A 220 5.54 -4.73 -4.18
N THR A 221 6.46 -3.76 -4.28
CA THR A 221 6.19 -2.31 -4.50
C THR A 221 5.72 -2.00 -5.92
N PRO A 222 5.75 -2.86 -6.86
CA PRO A 222 5.90 -2.98 -8.31
C PRO A 222 6.67 -1.83 -8.98
N THR A 223 7.97 -1.75 -8.71
CA THR A 223 8.86 -0.82 -9.42
C THR A 223 9.26 -1.39 -10.80
N VAL A 224 9.65 -0.54 -11.72
CA VAL A 224 10.25 -0.98 -12.98
C VAL A 224 11.65 -1.56 -12.69
N PRO A 225 12.01 -2.76 -13.22
CA PRO A 225 11.27 -3.59 -14.20
C PRO A 225 10.32 -4.63 -13.57
N PHE A 226 10.18 -4.68 -12.25
CA PHE A 226 9.50 -5.77 -11.52
C PHE A 226 7.97 -5.61 -11.42
N HIS A 227 7.33 -4.74 -12.20
CA HIS A 227 5.91 -4.38 -12.11
C HIS A 227 4.96 -5.24 -12.95
N THR A 228 5.47 -6.11 -13.84
CA THR A 228 4.67 -6.74 -14.91
C THR A 228 3.58 -7.72 -14.44
N TRP A 229 3.59 -8.11 -13.18
CA TRP A 229 2.55 -8.93 -12.56
C TRP A 229 1.31 -8.11 -12.17
N LEU A 230 1.50 -6.80 -11.88
CA LEU A 230 0.47 -5.95 -11.29
C LEU A 230 -0.72 -5.67 -12.23
N PRO A 231 -0.53 -5.26 -13.51
CA PRO A 231 -1.67 -4.93 -14.36
C PRO A 231 -2.62 -6.12 -14.61
N PRO A 232 -2.16 -7.35 -14.93
CA PRO A 232 -3.08 -8.49 -15.06
C PRO A 232 -3.74 -8.86 -13.74
N ALA A 233 -3.00 -8.84 -12.61
CA ALA A 233 -3.58 -9.12 -11.30
C ALA A 233 -4.74 -8.17 -10.97
N HIS A 234 -4.57 -6.85 -11.18
CA HIS A 234 -5.64 -5.88 -10.97
C HIS A 234 -6.78 -6.04 -11.97
N THR A 235 -6.48 -6.25 -13.26
CA THR A 235 -7.51 -6.35 -14.29
C THR A 235 -8.49 -7.47 -13.97
N ASP A 236 -7.99 -8.61 -13.53
CA ASP A 236 -8.81 -9.81 -13.32
C ASP A 236 -9.30 -9.98 -11.87
N ALA A 237 -8.71 -9.30 -10.88
CA ALA A 237 -9.17 -9.36 -9.49
C ALA A 237 -10.59 -8.79 -9.32
N PRO A 238 -11.37 -9.21 -8.31
CA PRO A 238 -12.59 -8.51 -7.93
C PRO A 238 -12.30 -7.08 -7.47
N ALA A 239 -13.30 -6.19 -7.48
CA ALA A 239 -13.12 -4.78 -7.10
C ALA A 239 -12.47 -4.61 -5.72
N ILE A 240 -13.00 -5.30 -4.70
CA ILE A 240 -12.44 -5.29 -3.34
C ILE A 240 -11.03 -5.91 -3.26
N GLY A 241 -10.74 -6.93 -4.09
CA GLY A 241 -9.40 -7.50 -4.20
C GLY A 241 -8.40 -6.48 -4.75
N SER A 242 -8.77 -5.72 -5.78
CA SER A 242 -7.94 -4.64 -6.33
C SER A 242 -7.77 -3.49 -5.34
N ALA A 243 -8.84 -3.12 -4.59
CA ALA A 243 -8.78 -2.09 -3.57
C ALA A 243 -7.80 -2.45 -2.44
N VAL A 244 -7.84 -3.69 -1.94
CA VAL A 244 -6.91 -4.19 -0.91
C VAL A 244 -5.49 -4.33 -1.47
N LEU A 245 -5.33 -4.87 -2.68
CA LEU A 245 -4.02 -5.05 -3.32
C LEU A 245 -3.30 -3.70 -3.49
N ALA A 246 -3.96 -2.72 -4.12
CA ALA A 246 -3.40 -1.39 -4.31
C ALA A 246 -3.40 -0.56 -3.03
N GLY A 247 -4.46 -0.62 -2.23
CA GLY A 247 -4.62 0.18 -1.01
C GLY A 247 -3.62 -0.20 0.08
N VAL A 248 -3.34 -1.49 0.26
CA VAL A 248 -2.58 -2.00 1.42
C VAL A 248 -1.37 -2.82 1.02
N LEU A 249 -1.51 -3.88 0.18
CA LEU A 249 -0.44 -4.85 -0.04
C LEU A 249 0.81 -4.23 -0.67
N LEU A 250 0.66 -3.28 -1.61
CA LEU A 250 1.81 -2.60 -2.21
C LEU A 250 2.66 -1.86 -1.16
N LYS A 251 2.02 -1.34 -0.10
CA LYS A 251 2.68 -0.60 0.97
C LYS A 251 3.56 -1.46 1.85
N MET A 252 3.37 -2.77 1.86
CA MET A 252 4.29 -3.68 2.57
C MET A 252 5.70 -3.61 1.99
N GLY A 253 5.83 -3.49 0.66
CA GLY A 253 7.13 -3.32 0.00
C GLY A 253 7.76 -1.96 0.32
N THR A 254 7.01 -0.87 0.14
CA THR A 254 7.50 0.48 0.45
C THR A 254 7.80 0.67 1.93
N TYR A 255 7.00 0.09 2.82
CA TYR A 255 7.26 0.08 4.26
C TYR A 255 8.57 -0.68 4.59
N GLY A 256 8.81 -1.81 3.91
CA GLY A 256 10.05 -2.59 4.08
C GLY A 256 11.30 -1.78 3.73
N PHE A 257 11.26 -0.87 2.74
CA PHE A 257 12.39 0.02 2.47
C PHE A 257 12.70 0.90 3.68
N VAL A 258 11.70 1.55 4.27
CA VAL A 258 11.87 2.51 5.36
C VAL A 258 12.13 1.79 6.70
N ARG A 259 11.50 0.63 6.93
CA ARG A 259 11.58 -0.12 8.20
C ARG A 259 12.80 -1.03 8.29
N ILE A 260 13.21 -1.64 7.19
CA ILE A 260 14.21 -2.70 7.16
C ILE A 260 15.47 -2.26 6.39
N ALA A 261 15.33 -1.96 5.10
CA ALA A 261 16.49 -1.75 4.23
C ALA A 261 17.33 -0.54 4.64
N MET A 262 16.68 0.61 4.88
CA MET A 262 17.37 1.84 5.26
C MET A 262 18.08 1.76 6.60
N PRO A 263 17.41 1.35 7.71
CA PRO A 263 18.03 1.40 9.04
C PRO A 263 19.02 0.26 9.31
N MET A 264 18.84 -0.93 8.72
CA MET A 264 19.69 -2.09 8.98
C MET A 264 20.91 -2.17 8.04
N LEU A 265 20.84 -1.53 6.86
CA LEU A 265 21.91 -1.53 5.84
C LEU A 265 22.28 -0.09 5.42
N PRO A 266 22.56 0.83 6.35
CA PRO A 266 22.66 2.26 6.05
C PRO A 266 23.80 2.59 5.08
N GLN A 267 24.96 1.97 5.18
CA GLN A 267 26.09 2.22 4.27
C GLN A 267 25.82 1.70 2.86
N ALA A 268 25.32 0.46 2.75
CA ALA A 268 24.93 -0.11 1.45
C ALA A 268 23.81 0.72 0.82
N TRP A 269 22.82 1.18 1.62
CA TRP A 269 21.75 2.07 1.15
C TRP A 269 22.32 3.36 0.54
N ARG A 270 23.26 4.01 1.21
CA ARG A 270 23.92 5.22 0.69
C ARG A 270 24.68 4.96 -0.60
N ALA A 271 25.43 3.87 -0.65
CA ALA A 271 26.19 3.48 -1.84
C ALA A 271 25.28 3.24 -3.06
N TRP A 272 24.08 2.70 -2.84
CA TRP A 272 23.11 2.39 -3.90
C TRP A 272 22.03 3.49 -4.10
N ALA A 273 22.11 4.61 -3.36
CA ALA A 273 21.10 5.66 -3.39
C ALA A 273 20.80 6.17 -4.81
N TRP A 274 21.81 6.36 -5.63
CA TRP A 274 21.65 6.82 -7.02
C TRP A 274 20.96 5.80 -7.92
N VAL A 275 21.18 4.51 -7.70
CA VAL A 275 20.47 3.44 -8.41
C VAL A 275 19.02 3.43 -8.00
N ILE A 276 18.71 3.58 -6.70
CA ILE A 276 17.34 3.63 -6.18
C ILE A 276 16.61 4.86 -6.74
N ILE A 277 17.26 6.03 -6.78
CA ILE A 277 16.70 7.24 -7.42
C ILE A 277 16.40 6.98 -8.90
N ALA A 278 17.33 6.39 -9.64
CA ALA A 278 17.12 6.10 -11.07
C ALA A 278 15.92 5.16 -11.29
N VAL A 279 15.78 4.10 -10.47
CA VAL A 279 14.62 3.20 -10.50
C VAL A 279 13.33 3.96 -10.18
N GLY A 280 13.37 4.89 -9.21
CA GLY A 280 12.25 5.77 -8.87
C GLY A 280 11.83 6.64 -10.06
N ILE A 281 12.78 7.37 -10.69
CA ILE A 281 12.52 8.23 -11.87
C ILE A 281 11.92 7.42 -13.01
N VAL A 282 12.53 6.27 -13.34
CA VAL A 282 12.05 5.40 -14.43
C VAL A 282 10.64 4.88 -14.11
N SER A 283 10.37 4.48 -12.86
CA SER A 283 9.04 3.99 -12.46
C SER A 283 7.99 5.08 -12.57
N VAL A 284 8.32 6.31 -12.18
CA VAL A 284 7.44 7.48 -12.31
C VAL A 284 7.08 7.73 -13.77
N LEU A 285 8.08 7.93 -14.62
CA LEU A 285 7.86 8.32 -16.01
C LEU A 285 7.23 7.18 -16.83
N TYR A 286 7.75 5.97 -16.72
CA TYR A 286 7.22 4.79 -17.41
C TYR A 286 5.79 4.49 -16.97
N GLY A 287 5.52 4.47 -15.65
CA GLY A 287 4.18 4.20 -15.11
C GLY A 287 3.15 5.19 -15.62
N ALA A 288 3.47 6.50 -15.61
CA ALA A 288 2.60 7.56 -16.10
C ALA A 288 2.32 7.44 -17.61
N LEU A 289 3.37 7.27 -18.43
CA LEU A 289 3.24 7.16 -19.89
C LEU A 289 2.45 5.92 -20.32
N VAL A 290 2.70 4.79 -19.69
CA VAL A 290 1.96 3.56 -20.00
C VAL A 290 0.51 3.65 -19.50
N ALA A 291 0.25 4.30 -18.35
CA ALA A 291 -1.10 4.56 -17.88
C ALA A 291 -1.89 5.42 -18.87
N LEU A 292 -1.28 6.48 -19.42
CA LEU A 292 -1.90 7.36 -20.43
C LEU A 292 -2.34 6.61 -21.70
N ALA A 293 -1.59 5.57 -22.07
CA ALA A 293 -1.87 4.74 -23.25
C ALA A 293 -2.98 3.69 -23.02
N GLN A 294 -3.47 3.52 -21.78
CA GLN A 294 -4.50 2.49 -21.51
C GLN A 294 -5.88 2.93 -21.95
N THR A 295 -6.64 1.97 -22.50
CA THR A 295 -8.07 2.11 -22.83
C THR A 295 -8.99 1.44 -21.81
N ASN A 296 -8.43 0.73 -20.84
CA ASN A 296 -9.11 0.05 -19.75
C ASN A 296 -8.87 0.82 -18.44
N LEU A 297 -9.94 1.35 -17.82
CA LEU A 297 -9.86 2.18 -16.63
C LEU A 297 -9.12 1.49 -15.48
N LYS A 298 -9.45 0.22 -15.23
CA LYS A 298 -8.83 -0.54 -14.13
C LYS A 298 -7.34 -0.76 -14.35
N ARG A 299 -6.94 -0.98 -15.60
CA ARG A 299 -5.54 -1.14 -15.99
C ARG A 299 -4.79 0.19 -15.97
N MET A 300 -5.47 1.29 -16.33
CA MET A 300 -4.94 2.64 -16.18
C MET A 300 -4.60 2.94 -14.71
N ILE A 301 -5.55 2.69 -13.79
CA ILE A 301 -5.34 2.85 -12.35
C ILE A 301 -4.20 1.96 -11.83
N ALA A 302 -4.04 0.73 -12.34
CA ALA A 302 -2.93 -0.13 -11.97
C ALA A 302 -1.57 0.48 -12.33
N TYR A 303 -1.43 1.08 -13.51
CA TYR A 303 -0.18 1.73 -13.93
C TYR A 303 0.06 3.07 -13.22
N THR A 304 -0.99 3.80 -12.80
CA THR A 304 -0.78 4.96 -11.91
C THR A 304 -0.23 4.54 -10.55
N SER A 305 -0.52 3.31 -10.08
CA SER A 305 0.11 2.78 -8.87
C SER A 305 1.62 2.55 -9.06
N VAL A 306 2.08 2.11 -10.24
CA VAL A 306 3.52 2.01 -10.56
C VAL A 306 4.18 3.40 -10.49
N ASN A 307 3.53 4.42 -11.05
CA ASN A 307 3.98 5.81 -10.98
C ASN A 307 4.07 6.30 -9.53
N HIS A 308 2.99 6.20 -8.74
CA HIS A 308 2.94 6.72 -7.37
C HIS A 308 3.88 5.97 -6.40
N MET A 309 4.07 4.66 -6.60
CA MET A 309 5.10 3.93 -5.83
C MET A 309 6.50 4.32 -6.29
N GLY A 310 6.67 4.72 -7.54
CA GLY A 310 7.90 5.35 -8.04
C GLY A 310 8.26 6.63 -7.28
N TYR A 311 7.29 7.47 -6.91
CA TYR A 311 7.52 8.63 -6.05
C TYR A 311 8.09 8.25 -4.68
N VAL A 312 7.53 7.19 -4.07
CA VAL A 312 8.03 6.69 -2.78
C VAL A 312 9.48 6.22 -2.91
N VAL A 313 9.80 5.42 -3.94
CA VAL A 313 11.16 4.90 -4.18
C VAL A 313 12.14 6.04 -4.46
N LEU A 314 11.72 7.07 -5.21
CA LEU A 314 12.50 8.28 -5.45
C LEU A 314 12.86 8.98 -4.14
N ALA A 315 11.88 9.17 -3.25
CA ALA A 315 12.03 9.89 -2.00
C ALA A 315 12.95 9.14 -1.01
N VAL A 316 12.77 7.82 -0.86
CA VAL A 316 13.64 7.03 0.03
C VAL A 316 15.06 6.88 -0.55
N GLY A 317 15.21 6.85 -1.88
CA GLY A 317 16.51 6.92 -2.55
C GLY A 317 17.21 8.25 -2.27
N ALA A 318 16.51 9.39 -2.43
CA ALA A 318 17.04 10.72 -2.14
C ALA A 318 17.49 10.88 -0.68
N ALA A 319 16.79 10.23 0.27
CA ALA A 319 17.17 10.23 1.67
C ALA A 319 18.52 9.52 1.96
N GLY A 320 19.02 8.71 1.03
CA GLY A 320 20.37 8.09 1.08
C GLY A 320 21.51 9.01 0.65
N VAL A 321 21.23 10.16 0.02
CA VAL A 321 22.24 11.08 -0.52
C VAL A 321 22.67 12.07 0.57
N LEU A 322 23.89 11.87 1.13
CA LEU A 322 24.38 12.67 2.25
C LEU A 322 24.80 14.09 1.90
N THR A 323 25.10 14.36 0.63
CA THR A 323 25.47 15.71 0.16
C THR A 323 24.32 16.69 0.21
N GLY A 324 23.07 16.18 0.29
CA GLY A 324 21.86 16.98 0.47
C GLY A 324 21.62 17.37 1.92
N GLY A 325 20.86 18.44 2.14
CA GLY A 325 20.48 18.91 3.47
C GLY A 325 19.66 17.85 4.24
N THR A 326 19.94 17.68 5.52
CA THR A 326 19.22 16.74 6.39
C THR A 326 17.72 17.00 6.43
N GLU A 327 17.32 18.27 6.41
CA GLU A 327 15.90 18.66 6.38
C GLU A 327 15.20 18.15 5.11
N GLY A 328 15.81 18.34 3.92
CA GLY A 328 15.26 17.82 2.66
C GLY A 328 15.07 16.30 2.69
N ARG A 329 16.04 15.58 3.26
CA ARG A 329 15.97 14.12 3.41
C ARG A 329 14.84 13.67 4.36
N GLN A 330 14.62 14.41 5.46
CA GLN A 330 13.53 14.16 6.39
C GLN A 330 12.17 14.42 5.74
N VAL A 331 12.02 15.54 5.02
CA VAL A 331 10.80 15.87 4.28
C VAL A 331 10.50 14.82 3.22
N ALA A 332 11.52 14.31 2.50
CA ALA A 332 11.37 13.25 1.52
C ALA A 332 10.82 11.95 2.13
N VAL A 333 11.37 11.49 3.26
CA VAL A 333 10.89 10.28 3.96
C VAL A 333 9.48 10.49 4.51
N THR A 334 9.20 11.65 5.10
CA THR A 334 7.85 12.00 5.57
C THR A 334 6.85 11.96 4.42
N GLY A 335 7.19 12.57 3.27
CA GLY A 335 6.40 12.52 2.06
C GLY A 335 6.18 11.10 1.53
N ALA A 336 7.21 10.24 1.59
CA ALA A 336 7.09 8.84 1.19
C ALA A 336 6.03 8.09 2.03
N VAL A 337 6.05 8.23 3.36
CA VAL A 337 5.06 7.60 4.25
C VAL A 337 3.66 8.21 4.04
N THR A 338 3.59 9.55 3.91
CA THR A 338 2.32 10.23 3.58
C THR A 338 1.74 9.74 2.27
N GLN A 339 2.58 9.50 1.25
CA GLN A 339 2.15 8.94 -0.05
C GLN A 339 1.64 7.50 0.07
N MET A 340 2.21 6.68 0.93
CA MET A 340 1.68 5.35 1.19
C MET A 340 0.23 5.42 1.67
N VAL A 341 -0.08 6.32 2.60
CA VAL A 341 -1.45 6.52 3.13
C VAL A 341 -2.36 7.13 2.07
N SER A 342 -1.93 8.23 1.45
CA SER A 342 -2.70 8.95 0.44
C SER A 342 -3.09 8.07 -0.74
N HIS A 343 -2.10 7.44 -1.38
CA HIS A 343 -2.35 6.51 -2.48
C HIS A 343 -3.25 5.35 -2.05
N GLY A 344 -3.11 4.86 -0.80
CA GLY A 344 -3.96 3.79 -0.28
C GLY A 344 -5.44 4.15 -0.28
N LEU A 345 -5.78 5.32 0.27
CA LEU A 345 -7.15 5.82 0.32
C LEU A 345 -7.73 6.09 -1.07
N ILE A 346 -7.00 6.87 -1.88
CA ILE A 346 -7.47 7.34 -3.19
C ILE A 346 -7.62 6.17 -4.17
N THR A 347 -6.61 5.29 -4.23
CA THR A 347 -6.61 4.20 -5.21
C THR A 347 -7.59 3.10 -4.83
N ALA A 348 -7.80 2.83 -3.54
CA ALA A 348 -8.87 1.93 -3.11
C ALA A 348 -10.24 2.46 -3.57
N ALA A 349 -10.52 3.75 -3.40
CA ALA A 349 -11.75 4.38 -3.90
C ALA A 349 -11.89 4.26 -5.42
N LEU A 350 -10.82 4.53 -6.19
CA LEU A 350 -10.81 4.40 -7.65
C LEU A 350 -11.10 2.96 -8.11
N PHE A 351 -10.52 1.95 -7.45
CA PHE A 351 -10.78 0.55 -7.82
C PHE A 351 -12.19 0.09 -7.47
N LEU A 352 -12.76 0.56 -6.35
CA LEU A 352 -14.16 0.30 -6.01
C LEU A 352 -15.09 0.93 -7.04
N LEU A 353 -14.85 2.18 -7.44
CA LEU A 353 -15.62 2.87 -8.49
C LEU A 353 -15.47 2.18 -9.85
N ALA A 354 -14.25 1.79 -10.24
CA ALA A 354 -14.05 0.99 -11.45
C ALA A 354 -14.84 -0.34 -11.40
N GLY A 355 -14.92 -0.96 -10.22
CA GLY A 355 -15.74 -2.15 -9.98
C GLY A 355 -17.21 -1.95 -10.28
N VAL A 356 -17.76 -0.78 -9.95
CA VAL A 356 -19.17 -0.44 -10.25
C VAL A 356 -19.43 -0.44 -11.76
N LEU A 357 -18.53 0.09 -12.60
CA LEU A 357 -18.67 0.04 -14.06
C LEU A 357 -18.81 -1.41 -14.57
N HIS A 358 -17.97 -2.29 -14.06
CA HIS A 358 -18.03 -3.70 -14.46
C HIS A 358 -19.26 -4.42 -13.91
N GLU A 359 -19.63 -4.18 -12.66
CA GLU A 359 -20.82 -4.80 -12.05
C GLU A 359 -22.10 -4.41 -12.81
N ARG A 360 -22.18 -3.16 -13.29
CA ARG A 360 -23.35 -2.68 -14.03
C ARG A 360 -23.35 -3.13 -15.50
N ARG A 361 -22.21 -3.10 -16.16
CA ARG A 361 -22.15 -3.22 -17.65
C ARG A 361 -21.09 -4.22 -18.16
N GLY A 362 -20.42 -4.97 -17.31
CA GLY A 362 -19.44 -6.00 -17.68
C GLY A 362 -18.19 -5.47 -18.41
N SER A 363 -17.83 -4.17 -18.27
CA SER A 363 -16.72 -3.59 -19.02
C SER A 363 -15.96 -2.54 -18.21
N TYR A 364 -14.63 -2.54 -18.37
CA TYR A 364 -13.75 -1.48 -17.88
C TYR A 364 -13.25 -0.55 -19.01
N ARG A 365 -13.69 -0.77 -20.27
CA ARG A 365 -13.23 0.02 -21.41
C ARG A 365 -13.78 1.44 -21.33
N ILE A 366 -12.87 2.43 -21.35
CA ILE A 366 -13.22 3.84 -21.22
C ILE A 366 -14.08 4.29 -22.43
N ASP A 367 -13.71 3.85 -23.64
CA ASP A 367 -14.39 4.18 -24.89
C ASP A 367 -15.81 3.56 -25.04
N ALA A 368 -16.14 2.58 -24.20
CA ALA A 368 -17.48 1.98 -24.17
C ALA A 368 -18.54 2.87 -23.50
N TYR A 369 -18.12 3.94 -22.83
CA TYR A 369 -18.97 4.87 -22.10
C TYR A 369 -18.90 6.29 -22.71
N GLY A 370 -19.76 7.18 -22.25
CA GLY A 370 -19.78 8.61 -22.54
C GLY A 370 -21.00 9.24 -21.90
N GLY A 371 -20.86 10.46 -21.36
CA GLY A 371 -21.97 11.19 -20.73
C GLY A 371 -22.51 10.55 -19.45
N LEU A 372 -21.69 9.79 -18.69
CA LEU A 372 -22.11 9.14 -17.44
C LEU A 372 -22.57 10.11 -16.34
N ALA A 373 -22.24 11.40 -16.45
CA ALA A 373 -22.65 12.39 -15.46
C ALA A 373 -24.18 12.58 -15.42
N GLU A 374 -24.87 12.38 -16.53
CA GLU A 374 -26.32 12.53 -16.63
C GLU A 374 -27.07 11.37 -15.94
N PRO A 375 -26.86 10.07 -16.30
CA PRO A 375 -27.59 8.96 -15.66
C PRO A 375 -27.06 8.58 -14.26
N ALA A 376 -25.82 8.95 -13.93
CA ALA A 376 -25.16 8.53 -12.68
C ALA A 376 -24.39 9.67 -12.00
N PRO A 377 -25.07 10.72 -11.52
CA PRO A 377 -24.41 11.91 -10.97
C PRO A 377 -23.59 11.62 -9.70
N ARG A 378 -23.99 10.69 -8.84
CA ARG A 378 -23.22 10.31 -7.64
C ARG A 378 -21.93 9.59 -8.03
N PHE A 379 -22.00 8.65 -8.97
CA PHE A 379 -20.83 7.97 -9.52
C PHE A 379 -19.87 8.97 -10.15
N ALA A 380 -20.38 9.86 -11.00
CA ALA A 380 -19.59 10.86 -11.69
C ALA A 380 -18.89 11.81 -10.70
N GLY A 381 -19.61 12.30 -9.70
CA GLY A 381 -19.07 13.18 -8.66
C GLY A 381 -17.96 12.50 -7.87
N LEU A 382 -18.16 11.28 -7.36
CA LEU A 382 -17.14 10.56 -6.60
C LEU A 382 -15.95 10.14 -7.46
N LEU A 383 -16.16 9.77 -8.73
CA LEU A 383 -15.07 9.46 -9.66
C LEU A 383 -14.23 10.72 -9.96
N ALA A 384 -14.87 11.87 -10.16
CA ALA A 384 -14.17 13.13 -10.36
C ALA A 384 -13.34 13.52 -9.13
N VAL A 385 -13.94 13.43 -7.92
CA VAL A 385 -13.21 13.70 -6.66
C VAL A 385 -12.02 12.75 -6.50
N ALA A 386 -12.18 11.46 -6.75
CA ALA A 386 -11.11 10.49 -6.66
C ALA A 386 -9.98 10.74 -7.69
N ALA A 387 -10.35 11.11 -8.91
CA ALA A 387 -9.40 11.48 -9.96
C ALA A 387 -8.64 12.75 -9.59
N PHE A 388 -9.31 13.81 -9.13
CA PHE A 388 -8.67 15.04 -8.69
C PHE A 388 -7.77 14.85 -7.47
N ALA A 389 -8.17 14.00 -6.53
CA ALA A 389 -7.31 13.62 -5.41
C ALA A 389 -6.03 12.90 -5.89
N SER A 390 -6.15 12.04 -6.93
CA SER A 390 -5.02 11.33 -7.54
C SER A 390 -4.13 12.21 -8.42
N LEU A 391 -4.65 13.35 -8.90
CA LEU A 391 -3.88 14.38 -9.61
C LEU A 391 -2.97 15.20 -8.69
N GLY A 392 -3.11 15.06 -7.37
CA GLY A 392 -2.39 15.89 -6.42
C GLY A 392 -2.90 17.34 -6.36
N ILE A 393 -4.22 17.57 -6.50
CA ILE A 393 -4.79 18.93 -6.34
C ILE A 393 -4.76 19.34 -4.87
N PRO A 394 -4.42 20.62 -4.54
CA PRO A 394 -4.54 21.15 -3.19
C PRO A 394 -5.92 20.84 -2.58
N ALA A 395 -5.97 20.65 -1.28
CA ALA A 395 -7.05 20.15 -0.44
C ALA A 395 -7.13 18.62 -0.30
N PHE A 396 -6.41 17.82 -1.10
CA PHE A 396 -6.34 16.37 -0.94
C PHE A 396 -4.97 15.90 -0.46
N SER A 397 -4.95 14.73 0.18
CA SER A 397 -3.72 14.12 0.71
C SER A 397 -2.65 13.89 -0.36
N GLY A 398 -3.04 13.68 -1.64
CA GLY A 398 -2.12 13.53 -2.75
C GLY A 398 -1.19 14.72 -2.90
N PHE A 399 -1.72 15.94 -2.83
CA PHE A 399 -0.93 17.15 -2.89
C PHE A 399 0.11 17.22 -1.76
N ILE A 400 -0.32 16.98 -0.51
CA ILE A 400 0.59 17.04 0.65
C ILE A 400 1.75 16.06 0.49
N ALA A 401 1.45 14.84 0.06
CA ALA A 401 2.46 13.80 -0.14
C ALA A 401 3.43 14.13 -1.27
N GLU A 402 2.92 14.49 -2.46
CA GLU A 402 3.74 14.79 -3.64
C GLU A 402 4.57 16.04 -3.43
N PHE A 403 4.00 17.09 -2.84
CA PHE A 403 4.72 18.30 -2.50
C PHE A 403 5.92 18.01 -1.58
N GLN A 404 5.73 17.23 -0.53
CA GLN A 404 6.82 16.82 0.37
C GLN A 404 7.86 15.95 -0.34
N ILE A 405 7.42 14.98 -1.15
CA ILE A 405 8.34 14.13 -1.92
C ILE A 405 9.23 14.97 -2.83
N PHE A 406 8.63 15.83 -3.65
CA PHE A 406 9.43 16.58 -4.63
C PHE A 406 10.28 17.67 -3.98
N THR A 407 9.73 18.45 -3.03
CA THR A 407 10.52 19.46 -2.34
C THR A 407 11.66 18.85 -1.54
N GLY A 408 11.39 17.78 -0.81
CA GLY A 408 12.41 17.07 -0.03
C GLY A 408 13.45 16.38 -0.91
N SER A 409 13.02 15.66 -1.95
CA SER A 409 13.93 14.92 -2.83
C SER A 409 14.81 15.84 -3.66
N ILE A 410 14.27 16.94 -4.21
CA ILE A 410 15.04 17.92 -4.99
C ILE A 410 16.04 18.64 -4.08
N GLY A 411 15.64 18.98 -2.85
CA GLY A 411 16.55 19.55 -1.85
C GLY A 411 17.69 18.60 -1.43
N ALA A 412 17.45 17.30 -1.44
CA ALA A 412 18.46 16.29 -1.14
C ALA A 412 19.31 15.90 -2.36
N ALA A 413 18.67 15.75 -3.53
CA ALA A 413 19.30 15.32 -4.79
C ALA A 413 18.59 16.00 -5.99
N PRO A 414 19.10 17.09 -6.55
CA PRO A 414 18.42 17.87 -7.60
C PRO A 414 18.04 17.08 -8.86
N VAL A 415 18.74 15.99 -9.18
CA VAL A 415 18.42 15.10 -10.31
C VAL A 415 17.01 14.50 -10.21
N THR A 416 16.43 14.43 -9.02
CA THR A 416 15.06 13.92 -8.79
C THR A 416 14.00 14.81 -9.46
N ALA A 417 14.31 16.06 -9.80
CA ALA A 417 13.46 16.93 -10.60
C ALA A 417 13.11 16.34 -11.98
N LEU A 418 13.92 15.40 -12.51
CA LEU A 418 13.61 14.68 -13.75
C LEU A 418 12.31 13.85 -13.67
N ALA A 419 11.80 13.58 -12.49
CA ALA A 419 10.51 12.92 -12.30
C ALA A 419 9.29 13.84 -12.40
N LEU A 420 9.46 15.18 -12.29
CA LEU A 420 8.36 16.16 -12.33
C LEU A 420 7.44 16.05 -13.57
N PRO A 421 7.93 15.79 -14.80
CA PRO A 421 7.04 15.58 -15.94
C PRO A 421 6.00 14.46 -15.73
N GLY A 422 6.28 13.49 -14.86
CA GLY A 422 5.32 12.43 -14.50
C GLY A 422 4.02 12.98 -13.93
N ILE A 423 4.04 14.07 -13.15
CA ILE A 423 2.86 14.75 -12.60
C ILE A 423 1.97 15.27 -13.73
N LEU A 424 2.57 15.92 -14.73
CA LEU A 424 1.81 16.46 -15.88
C LEU A 424 1.15 15.36 -16.68
N VAL A 425 1.83 14.22 -16.86
CA VAL A 425 1.28 13.06 -17.57
C VAL A 425 0.11 12.46 -16.78
N VAL A 426 0.22 12.34 -15.45
CA VAL A 426 -0.85 11.86 -14.57
C VAL A 426 -2.05 12.82 -14.63
N ALA A 427 -1.83 14.13 -14.65
CA ALA A 427 -2.89 15.11 -14.84
C ALA A 427 -3.61 14.89 -16.19
N ALA A 428 -2.87 14.79 -17.28
CA ALA A 428 -3.44 14.59 -18.60
C ALA A 428 -4.25 13.29 -18.70
N LEU A 429 -3.77 12.17 -18.13
CA LEU A 429 -4.47 10.89 -18.21
C LEU A 429 -5.79 10.88 -17.45
N PHE A 430 -5.86 11.43 -16.23
CA PHE A 430 -7.11 11.49 -15.49
C PHE A 430 -8.12 12.48 -16.09
N LEU A 431 -7.67 13.66 -16.52
CA LEU A 431 -8.54 14.62 -17.21
C LEU A 431 -9.13 14.01 -18.49
N ARG A 432 -8.31 13.30 -19.28
CA ARG A 432 -8.77 12.58 -20.48
C ARG A 432 -9.78 11.50 -20.10
N ALA A 433 -9.53 10.70 -19.05
CA ALA A 433 -10.43 9.66 -18.62
C ALA A 433 -11.78 10.24 -18.13
N LEU A 434 -11.77 11.30 -17.33
CA LEU A 434 -12.98 12.00 -16.89
C LEU A 434 -13.77 12.57 -18.08
N GLN A 435 -13.07 13.22 -19.01
CA GLN A 435 -13.69 13.76 -20.22
C GLN A 435 -14.38 12.67 -21.03
N GLN A 436 -13.73 11.53 -21.26
CA GLN A 436 -14.28 10.45 -22.07
C GLN A 436 -15.44 9.71 -21.37
N LEU A 437 -15.37 9.53 -20.06
CA LEU A 437 -16.38 8.81 -19.29
C LEU A 437 -17.60 9.67 -18.96
N LEU A 438 -17.38 10.90 -18.51
CA LEU A 438 -18.40 11.70 -17.83
C LEU A 438 -19.07 12.73 -18.73
N THR A 439 -18.35 13.27 -19.72
CA THR A 439 -18.87 14.39 -20.53
C THR A 439 -19.38 13.94 -21.90
N GLY A 440 -20.08 14.85 -22.59
CA GLY A 440 -20.68 14.63 -23.89
C GLY A 440 -22.06 13.94 -23.82
N PRO A 441 -22.62 13.53 -24.96
CA PRO A 441 -23.91 12.85 -24.98
C PRO A 441 -23.83 11.46 -24.36
N THR A 442 -24.91 11.06 -23.66
CA THR A 442 -25.04 9.71 -23.10
C THR A 442 -25.04 8.67 -24.21
N ARG A 443 -24.05 7.78 -24.21
CA ARG A 443 -23.85 6.80 -25.31
C ARG A 443 -23.28 5.48 -24.79
N GLY A 444 -23.45 4.45 -25.66
CA GLY A 444 -22.87 3.13 -25.40
C GLY A 444 -23.38 2.51 -24.09
N LYS A 445 -22.49 2.07 -23.26
CA LYS A 445 -22.81 1.43 -21.97
C LYS A 445 -23.28 2.41 -20.88
N SER A 446 -23.30 3.71 -21.15
CA SER A 446 -23.84 4.73 -20.24
C SER A 446 -25.38 4.81 -20.30
N ILE A 447 -26.01 4.36 -21.40
CA ILE A 447 -27.46 4.36 -21.54
C ILE A 447 -28.04 3.46 -20.45
N ASP A 448 -29.04 3.97 -19.71
CA ASP A 448 -29.68 3.28 -18.57
C ASP A 448 -28.70 2.79 -17.49
N PHE A 449 -27.57 3.50 -17.30
CA PHE A 449 -26.62 3.17 -16.25
C PHE A 449 -27.21 3.50 -14.87
N LEU A 450 -27.24 2.49 -13.99
CA LEU A 450 -27.74 2.67 -12.62
C LEU A 450 -26.67 3.31 -11.74
N ASP A 451 -27.02 4.44 -11.12
CA ASP A 451 -26.14 5.19 -10.21
C ASP A 451 -25.75 4.37 -8.97
N LEU A 452 -24.85 4.91 -8.17
CA LEU A 452 -24.33 4.28 -6.96
C LEU A 452 -25.44 3.94 -5.97
N ARG A 453 -25.38 2.72 -5.46
CA ARG A 453 -26.16 2.28 -4.31
C ARG A 453 -25.61 2.92 -3.03
N THR A 454 -26.43 3.00 -1.97
CA THR A 454 -26.01 3.53 -0.68
C THR A 454 -24.80 2.81 -0.10
N SER A 455 -24.72 1.47 -0.19
CA SER A 455 -23.55 0.70 0.28
C SER A 455 -22.28 1.04 -0.50
N GLU A 456 -22.35 1.27 -1.80
CA GLU A 456 -21.21 1.65 -2.63
C GLU A 456 -20.73 3.06 -2.29
N THR A 457 -21.66 4.00 -2.09
CA THR A 457 -21.36 5.36 -1.65
C THR A 457 -20.71 5.35 -0.25
N LEU A 458 -21.26 4.57 0.69
CA LEU A 458 -20.71 4.44 2.06
C LEU A 458 -19.35 3.74 2.09
N ALA A 459 -19.02 2.94 1.09
CA ALA A 459 -17.69 2.34 0.96
C ALA A 459 -16.66 3.34 0.41
N VAL A 460 -17.04 4.14 -0.58
CA VAL A 460 -16.11 5.02 -1.31
C VAL A 460 -15.94 6.38 -0.63
N ALA A 461 -17.04 7.02 -0.21
CA ALA A 461 -17.02 8.38 0.31
C ALA A 461 -16.11 8.57 1.54
N PRO A 462 -16.06 7.65 2.54
CA PRO A 462 -15.16 7.79 3.69
C PRO A 462 -13.68 7.74 3.31
N LEU A 463 -13.29 6.97 2.28
CA LEU A 463 -11.91 6.93 1.78
C LEU A 463 -11.50 8.29 1.20
N LEU A 464 -12.37 8.91 0.40
CA LEU A 464 -12.13 10.22 -0.19
C LEU A 464 -12.21 11.34 0.86
N LEU A 465 -13.11 11.22 1.84
CA LEU A 465 -13.18 12.13 2.98
C LEU A 465 -11.89 12.06 3.81
N GLY A 466 -11.35 10.87 4.05
CA GLY A 466 -10.04 10.71 4.71
C GLY A 466 -8.93 11.42 3.95
N SER A 467 -8.91 11.32 2.62
CA SER A 467 -7.96 12.07 1.78
C SER A 467 -8.14 13.58 1.90
N LEU A 468 -9.38 14.06 1.90
CA LEU A 468 -9.71 15.48 2.07
C LEU A 468 -9.29 15.99 3.46
N VAL A 469 -9.58 15.24 4.52
CA VAL A 469 -9.19 15.60 5.89
C VAL A 469 -7.67 15.72 6.01
N ILE A 470 -6.90 14.76 5.47
CA ILE A 470 -5.43 14.83 5.48
C ILE A 470 -4.94 16.02 4.65
N GLY A 471 -5.58 16.34 3.53
CA GLY A 471 -5.21 17.47 2.69
C GLY A 471 -5.46 18.83 3.33
N LEU A 472 -6.55 18.98 4.10
CA LEU A 472 -6.91 20.23 4.78
C LEU A 472 -6.27 20.37 6.16
N LEU A 473 -6.07 19.25 6.87
CA LEU A 473 -5.53 19.19 8.23
C LEU A 473 -4.31 18.25 8.27
N PRO A 474 -3.23 18.51 7.51
CA PRO A 474 -2.13 17.56 7.37
C PRO A 474 -1.41 17.25 8.68
N ARG A 475 -1.39 18.18 9.63
CA ARG A 475 -0.74 17.98 10.93
C ARG A 475 -1.26 16.78 11.69
N PHE A 476 -2.53 16.45 11.56
CA PHE A 476 -3.11 15.24 12.13
C PHE A 476 -2.31 13.96 11.80
N LEU A 477 -1.78 13.89 10.57
CA LEU A 477 -0.97 12.77 10.13
C LEU A 477 0.54 13.03 10.27
N LEU A 478 0.98 14.24 9.94
CA LEU A 478 2.39 14.60 9.91
C LEU A 478 3.02 14.60 11.30
N ASP A 479 2.32 15.07 12.32
CA ASP A 479 2.81 15.06 13.72
C ASP A 479 3.11 13.64 14.23
N VAL A 480 2.49 12.62 13.61
CA VAL A 480 2.77 11.20 13.89
C VAL A 480 3.98 10.71 13.08
N ILE A 481 4.08 11.08 11.80
CA ILE A 481 5.09 10.54 10.86
C ILE A 481 6.47 11.19 11.04
N GLU A 482 6.52 12.52 11.19
CA GLU A 482 7.78 13.29 11.18
C GLU A 482 8.81 12.82 12.22
N PRO A 483 8.46 12.55 13.49
CA PRO A 483 9.42 12.08 14.48
C PRO A 483 10.08 10.77 14.07
N ALA A 484 9.31 9.83 13.52
CA ALA A 484 9.84 8.55 13.08
C ALA A 484 10.69 8.68 11.81
N SER A 485 10.30 9.57 10.88
CA SER A 485 11.09 9.87 9.68
C SER A 485 12.47 10.45 10.02
N ARG A 486 12.56 11.31 11.04
CA ARG A 486 13.84 11.83 11.56
C ARG A 486 14.75 10.71 12.03
N VAL A 487 14.21 9.78 12.84
CA VAL A 487 14.98 8.63 13.34
C VAL A 487 15.55 7.81 12.17
N VAL A 488 14.75 7.54 11.13
CA VAL A 488 15.24 6.79 9.96
C VAL A 488 16.37 7.53 9.24
N VAL A 489 16.22 8.84 9.02
CA VAL A 489 17.25 9.65 8.35
C VAL A 489 18.53 9.73 9.19
N ASP A 490 18.41 9.86 10.51
CA ASP A 490 19.55 9.86 11.42
C ASP A 490 20.30 8.52 11.39
N LEU A 491 19.58 7.38 11.35
CA LEU A 491 20.16 6.04 11.20
C LEU A 491 20.91 5.88 9.88
N VAL A 492 20.33 6.36 8.77
CA VAL A 492 20.99 6.34 7.44
C VAL A 492 22.21 7.27 7.41
N SER A 493 22.27 8.29 8.25
CA SER A 493 23.39 9.27 8.29
C SER A 493 24.62 8.75 9.05
N ARG A 494 24.44 7.76 9.92
CA ARG A 494 25.52 7.10 10.68
C ARG A 494 26.37 6.20 9.80
#